data_76de57451c0110b91ae94e1fc93b5271
#
_entry.id   76de57451c0110b91ae94e1fc93b5271
#
_cell.length_a   1.000
_cell.length_b   1.000
_cell.length_c   1.000
_cell.angle_alpha   90.00
_cell.angle_beta   90.00
_cell.angle_gamma   90.00
#
_symmetry.space_group_name_H-M   'P 1'
#
loop_
_entity.id
_entity.type
_entity.pdbx_description
1 polymer ?
#
loop_
_entity_poly.entity_id
_entity_poly.type
_entity_poly.pdbx_seq_one_letter_code
_entity_poly.pdbx_strand_id
1 'polypeptide(L)'
;MAFTAVQAGAYLHHVAFESSNPERLARFYADAMDMKLEKVGDEWICEGPKRRFIAVAGADKKLAYSGLACRNAEGLALLRARVDAEGIAVLASPSPYFEDGAFAIRDPDGRMVCFGVAKPDKPGAKGIQGPTQHLTYASEDVAAFVDFYVGKLGFQLTDRVLHEDGRLATAFTTSNHEHHTIACFYTPGRVGVDHHSYEAGEWNYIRDWCDHLATHDIQLSWGPGRHGPGNNLFIFITDPDGNWIEISAELEVIYDRDTMDWPQHPRTLNKWGEAILRS
;
A
#
# COMPACT_ATOMS: atom_id res chain seq x y z
N MET A 1 13.95 -19.64 -5.93
CA MET A 1 12.77 -19.07 -6.64
C MET A 1 13.19 -17.77 -7.31
N ALA A 2 12.69 -17.45 -8.50
CA ALA A 2 13.02 -16.18 -9.14
C ALA A 2 12.20 -15.04 -8.48
N PHE A 3 12.85 -13.96 -8.09
CA PHE A 3 12.21 -12.75 -7.55
C PHE A 3 11.61 -11.92 -8.69
N THR A 4 10.58 -12.43 -9.35
CA THR A 4 10.03 -11.86 -10.59
C THR A 4 9.45 -10.47 -10.38
N ALA A 5 8.65 -10.25 -9.32
CA ALA A 5 8.10 -8.93 -9.01
C ALA A 5 9.20 -7.91 -8.69
N VAL A 6 10.27 -8.35 -7.99
CA VAL A 6 11.46 -7.51 -7.72
C VAL A 6 12.20 -7.17 -9.02
N GLN A 7 12.39 -8.15 -9.91
CA GLN A 7 13.04 -7.92 -11.21
C GLN A 7 12.22 -6.98 -12.09
N ALA A 8 10.88 -7.08 -12.04
CA ALA A 8 9.98 -6.15 -12.71
C ALA A 8 10.04 -4.73 -12.10
N GLY A 9 10.60 -4.58 -10.90
CA GLY A 9 10.66 -3.33 -10.16
C GLY A 9 9.27 -2.79 -9.87
N ALA A 10 8.35 -3.67 -9.47
CA ALA A 10 6.98 -3.29 -9.19
C ALA A 10 6.92 -2.41 -7.94
N TYR A 11 6.12 -1.36 -7.96
CA TYR A 11 5.90 -0.47 -6.81
C TYR A 11 4.43 -0.03 -6.73
N LEU A 12 3.96 0.29 -5.55
CA LEU A 12 2.61 0.81 -5.38
C LEU A 12 2.50 2.19 -6.00
N HIS A 13 1.67 2.33 -7.01
CA HIS A 13 1.49 3.56 -7.77
C HIS A 13 0.22 4.31 -7.35
N HIS A 14 -0.88 3.57 -7.11
CA HIS A 14 -2.16 4.13 -6.72
C HIS A 14 -3.06 3.08 -6.08
N VAL A 15 -4.08 3.58 -5.40
CA VAL A 15 -5.17 2.76 -4.86
C VAL A 15 -6.52 3.34 -5.27
N ALA A 16 -7.50 2.47 -5.49
CA ALA A 16 -8.89 2.84 -5.74
C ALA A 16 -9.78 2.24 -4.65
N PHE A 17 -10.56 3.09 -3.99
CA PHE A 17 -11.50 2.67 -2.95
C PHE A 17 -12.94 2.91 -3.36
N GLU A 18 -13.80 1.96 -3.00
CA GLU A 18 -15.25 2.14 -3.05
C GLU A 18 -15.70 3.01 -1.86
N SER A 19 -16.73 3.81 -2.09
CA SER A 19 -17.37 4.64 -1.07
C SER A 19 -18.86 4.81 -1.38
N SER A 20 -19.68 4.87 -0.35
CA SER A 20 -21.09 5.27 -0.47
C SER A 20 -21.25 6.75 -0.82
N ASN A 21 -20.18 7.55 -0.60
CA ASN A 21 -20.09 8.95 -1.00
C ASN A 21 -18.68 9.27 -1.54
N PRO A 22 -18.37 8.86 -2.79
CA PRO A 22 -17.02 8.99 -3.34
C PRO A 22 -16.55 10.45 -3.48
N GLU A 23 -17.46 11.40 -3.66
CA GLU A 23 -17.11 12.82 -3.68
C GLU A 23 -16.59 13.30 -2.31
N ARG A 24 -17.29 12.96 -1.22
CA ARG A 24 -16.86 13.31 0.13
C ARG A 24 -15.48 12.70 0.44
N LEU A 25 -15.31 11.43 0.09
CA LEU A 25 -14.05 10.72 0.29
C LEU A 25 -12.91 11.42 -0.49
N ALA A 26 -13.11 11.69 -1.77
CA ALA A 26 -12.11 12.32 -2.62
C ALA A 26 -11.76 13.75 -2.17
N ARG A 27 -12.74 14.54 -1.69
CA ARG A 27 -12.48 15.87 -1.11
C ARG A 27 -11.59 15.78 0.12
N PHE A 28 -11.82 14.80 0.98
CA PHE A 28 -10.93 14.56 2.12
C PHE A 28 -9.49 14.29 1.67
N TYR A 29 -9.28 13.43 0.65
CA TYR A 29 -7.93 13.20 0.12
C TYR A 29 -7.32 14.43 -0.55
N ALA A 30 -8.14 15.26 -1.20
CA ALA A 30 -7.66 16.52 -1.77
C ALA A 30 -7.10 17.46 -0.67
N ASP A 31 -7.81 17.59 0.43
CA ASP A 31 -7.43 18.46 1.55
C ASP A 31 -6.33 17.83 2.41
N ALA A 32 -6.58 16.61 2.95
CA ALA A 32 -5.67 15.92 3.87
C ALA A 32 -4.34 15.57 3.23
N MET A 33 -4.35 15.11 1.97
CA MET A 33 -3.16 14.64 1.28
C MET A 33 -2.63 15.65 0.25
N ASP A 34 -3.09 16.90 0.30
CA ASP A 34 -2.67 18.01 -0.59
C ASP A 34 -2.65 17.54 -2.07
N MET A 35 -3.80 17.07 -2.54
CA MET A 35 -3.99 16.56 -3.89
C MET A 35 -4.96 17.42 -4.70
N LYS A 36 -4.73 17.50 -6.00
CA LYS A 36 -5.69 18.09 -6.94
C LYS A 36 -6.82 17.09 -7.19
N LEU A 37 -8.06 17.54 -7.01
CA LEU A 37 -9.27 16.76 -7.26
C LEU A 37 -9.79 17.01 -8.67
N GLU A 38 -10.17 15.93 -9.36
CA GLU A 38 -10.82 15.96 -10.68
C GLU A 38 -11.89 14.86 -10.76
N LYS A 39 -13.04 15.17 -11.35
CA LYS A 39 -14.05 14.16 -11.68
C LYS A 39 -13.88 13.72 -13.13
N VAL A 40 -13.68 12.41 -13.34
CA VAL A 40 -13.49 11.81 -14.67
C VAL A 40 -14.51 10.68 -14.85
N GLY A 41 -15.54 10.92 -15.66
CA GLY A 41 -16.67 9.99 -15.75
C GLY A 41 -17.39 9.86 -14.40
N ASP A 42 -17.48 8.64 -13.91
CA ASP A 42 -18.09 8.31 -12.61
C ASP A 42 -17.05 8.22 -11.47
N GLU A 43 -15.77 8.42 -11.76
CA GLU A 43 -14.68 8.35 -10.81
C GLU A 43 -14.25 9.72 -10.32
N TRP A 44 -13.83 9.79 -9.05
CA TRP A 44 -13.19 10.95 -8.45
C TRP A 44 -11.70 10.67 -8.29
N ILE A 45 -10.87 11.46 -8.97
CA ILE A 45 -9.42 11.26 -9.05
C ILE A 45 -8.72 12.36 -8.26
N CYS A 46 -7.84 11.94 -7.34
CA CYS A 46 -6.98 12.82 -6.56
C CYS A 46 -5.51 12.58 -6.96
N GLU A 47 -4.81 13.64 -7.37
CA GLU A 47 -3.40 13.57 -7.83
C GLU A 47 -2.55 14.60 -7.09
N GLY A 48 -1.45 14.14 -6.51
CA GLY A 48 -0.36 14.95 -5.95
C GLY A 48 1.00 14.50 -6.49
N PRO A 49 2.11 15.08 -6.01
CA PRO A 49 3.44 14.66 -6.43
C PRO A 49 3.66 13.17 -6.15
N LYS A 50 3.67 12.35 -7.21
CA LYS A 50 3.86 10.88 -7.18
C LYS A 50 2.91 10.13 -6.26
N ARG A 51 1.74 10.68 -5.98
CA ARG A 51 0.66 10.00 -5.24
C ARG A 51 -0.67 10.14 -5.96
N ARG A 52 -1.47 9.10 -5.90
CA ARG A 52 -2.76 9.04 -6.58
C ARG A 52 -3.74 8.21 -5.79
N PHE A 53 -4.95 8.74 -5.70
CA PHE A 53 -6.07 8.09 -5.05
C PHE A 53 -7.29 8.19 -5.96
N ILE A 54 -8.09 7.13 -6.03
CA ILE A 54 -9.33 7.09 -6.80
C ILE A 54 -10.47 6.70 -5.87
N ALA A 55 -11.56 7.46 -5.88
CA ALA A 55 -12.80 7.08 -5.20
C ALA A 55 -13.87 6.74 -6.23
N VAL A 56 -14.49 5.57 -6.07
CA VAL A 56 -15.58 5.06 -6.93
C VAL A 56 -16.81 4.75 -6.09
N ALA A 57 -17.99 4.73 -6.71
CA ALA A 57 -19.22 4.39 -6.02
C ALA A 57 -19.24 2.91 -5.61
N GLY A 58 -19.60 2.62 -4.36
CA GLY A 58 -19.67 1.28 -3.81
C GLY A 58 -19.80 1.27 -2.29
N ALA A 59 -19.33 0.20 -1.68
CA ALA A 59 -19.36 0.04 -0.22
C ALA A 59 -18.18 0.74 0.44
N ASP A 60 -18.40 1.38 1.59
CA ASP A 60 -17.34 2.00 2.36
C ASP A 60 -16.28 0.97 2.80
N LYS A 61 -15.04 1.40 2.92
CA LYS A 61 -13.88 0.59 3.34
C LYS A 61 -13.51 -0.55 2.39
N LYS A 62 -14.01 -0.56 1.18
CA LYS A 62 -13.71 -1.62 0.23
C LYS A 62 -12.69 -1.14 -0.80
N LEU A 63 -11.63 -1.94 -0.98
CA LEU A 63 -10.67 -1.73 -2.06
C LEU A 63 -11.31 -2.16 -3.39
N ALA A 64 -11.46 -1.22 -4.32
CA ALA A 64 -11.85 -1.54 -5.68
C ALA A 64 -10.68 -2.24 -6.41
N TYR A 65 -9.50 -1.66 -6.32
CA TYR A 65 -8.24 -2.28 -6.79
C TYR A 65 -7.01 -1.52 -6.27
N SER A 66 -5.87 -2.21 -6.27
CA SER A 66 -4.53 -1.61 -6.12
C SER A 66 -3.80 -1.64 -7.46
N GLY A 67 -3.05 -0.59 -7.77
CA GLY A 67 -2.24 -0.50 -8.99
C GLY A 67 -0.76 -0.52 -8.66
N LEU A 68 -0.06 -1.57 -9.10
CA LEU A 68 1.40 -1.69 -9.02
C LEU A 68 1.99 -1.41 -10.39
N ALA A 69 2.84 -0.38 -10.46
CA ALA A 69 3.54 -0.06 -11.69
C ALA A 69 4.84 -0.85 -11.78
N CYS A 70 5.07 -1.47 -12.93
CA CYS A 70 6.36 -2.07 -13.28
C CYS A 70 7.29 -0.98 -13.84
N ARG A 71 8.59 -1.19 -13.70
CA ARG A 71 9.61 -0.22 -14.13
C ARG A 71 9.52 0.12 -15.63
N ASN A 72 9.18 -0.86 -16.45
CA ASN A 72 9.07 -0.74 -17.92
C ASN A 72 8.25 -1.91 -18.51
N ALA A 73 8.07 -1.89 -19.83
CA ALA A 73 7.34 -2.93 -20.55
C ALA A 73 7.98 -4.33 -20.44
N GLU A 74 9.30 -4.42 -20.35
CA GLU A 74 10.01 -5.69 -20.18
C GLU A 74 9.72 -6.30 -18.81
N GLY A 75 9.74 -5.49 -17.74
CA GLY A 75 9.37 -5.92 -16.40
C GLY A 75 7.91 -6.36 -16.33
N LEU A 76 7.00 -5.64 -16.97
CA LEU A 76 5.60 -6.03 -17.07
C LEU A 76 5.43 -7.37 -17.80
N ALA A 77 6.11 -7.57 -18.92
CA ALA A 77 6.06 -8.81 -19.68
C ALA A 77 6.63 -10.00 -18.88
N LEU A 78 7.71 -9.78 -18.12
CA LEU A 78 8.29 -10.79 -17.23
C LEU A 78 7.30 -11.23 -16.16
N LEU A 79 6.65 -10.27 -15.51
CA LEU A 79 5.64 -10.56 -14.47
C LEU A 79 4.39 -11.24 -15.07
N ARG A 80 3.96 -10.81 -16.27
CA ARG A 80 2.85 -11.44 -16.99
C ARG A 80 3.14 -12.90 -17.32
N ALA A 81 4.32 -13.20 -17.84
CA ALA A 81 4.75 -14.57 -18.14
C ALA A 81 4.76 -15.45 -16.88
N ARG A 82 5.14 -14.89 -15.71
CA ARG A 82 5.08 -15.58 -14.43
C ARG A 82 3.64 -15.88 -14.01
N VAL A 83 2.76 -14.90 -14.12
CA VAL A 83 1.32 -15.05 -13.82
C VAL A 83 0.69 -16.15 -14.67
N ASP A 84 1.00 -16.17 -15.98
CA ASP A 84 0.51 -17.19 -16.91
C ASP A 84 1.07 -18.59 -16.56
N ALA A 85 2.36 -18.69 -16.20
CA ALA A 85 3.00 -19.94 -15.81
C ALA A 85 2.45 -20.52 -14.49
N GLU A 86 2.03 -19.67 -13.57
CA GLU A 86 1.39 -20.08 -12.31
C GLU A 86 -0.11 -20.38 -12.48
N GLY A 87 -0.65 -20.24 -13.70
CA GLY A 87 -2.07 -20.51 -13.99
C GLY A 87 -3.03 -19.51 -13.32
N ILE A 88 -2.56 -18.30 -13.00
CA ILE A 88 -3.38 -17.26 -12.38
C ILE A 88 -4.25 -16.62 -13.46
N ALA A 89 -5.58 -16.54 -13.21
CA ALA A 89 -6.51 -15.93 -14.14
C ALA A 89 -6.21 -14.44 -14.33
N VAL A 90 -6.08 -14.03 -15.58
CA VAL A 90 -5.80 -12.63 -15.96
C VAL A 90 -7.10 -11.93 -16.35
N LEU A 91 -7.24 -10.71 -15.86
CA LEU A 91 -8.38 -9.82 -16.09
C LEU A 91 -7.90 -8.54 -16.78
N ALA A 92 -8.83 -7.80 -17.39
CA ALA A 92 -8.55 -6.44 -17.86
C ALA A 92 -8.28 -5.52 -16.66
N SER A 93 -7.28 -4.65 -16.78
CA SER A 93 -7.00 -3.63 -15.78
C SER A 93 -8.02 -2.49 -15.89
N PRO A 94 -8.70 -2.09 -14.80
CA PRO A 94 -9.56 -0.91 -14.80
C PRO A 94 -8.77 0.41 -14.64
N SER A 95 -7.47 0.34 -14.37
CA SER A 95 -6.66 1.51 -14.02
C SER A 95 -6.55 2.51 -15.18
N PRO A 96 -6.89 3.80 -14.97
CA PRO A 96 -6.68 4.84 -15.98
C PRO A 96 -5.22 5.29 -16.10
N TYR A 97 -4.37 4.91 -15.13
CA TYR A 97 -2.99 5.36 -15.01
C TYR A 97 -1.96 4.51 -15.72
N PHE A 98 -2.37 3.38 -16.28
CA PHE A 98 -1.45 2.48 -16.95
C PHE A 98 -1.56 2.58 -18.46
N GLU A 99 -0.44 2.35 -19.14
CA GLU A 99 -0.35 2.21 -20.58
C GLU A 99 -1.04 0.92 -21.04
N ASP A 100 -1.19 0.76 -22.36
CA ASP A 100 -1.72 -0.45 -22.97
C ASP A 100 -0.88 -1.67 -22.58
N GLY A 101 -1.54 -2.82 -22.44
CA GLY A 101 -0.91 -4.06 -21.97
C GLY A 101 -0.99 -4.28 -20.47
N ALA A 102 -1.52 -3.32 -19.71
CA ALA A 102 -1.82 -3.52 -18.29
C ALA A 102 -2.85 -4.65 -18.08
N PHE A 103 -2.70 -5.38 -16.98
CA PHE A 103 -3.59 -6.46 -16.62
C PHE A 103 -3.91 -6.45 -15.13
N ALA A 104 -4.91 -7.19 -14.73
CA ALA A 104 -5.27 -7.40 -13.33
C ALA A 104 -5.36 -8.90 -13.01
N ILE A 105 -5.20 -9.21 -11.73
CA ILE A 105 -5.40 -10.54 -11.15
C ILE A 105 -6.22 -10.41 -9.87
N ARG A 106 -6.67 -11.55 -9.34
CA ARG A 106 -7.18 -11.60 -7.96
C ARG A 106 -6.23 -12.36 -7.08
N ASP A 107 -5.99 -11.81 -5.89
CA ASP A 107 -5.22 -12.48 -4.85
C ASP A 107 -6.09 -13.54 -4.12
N PRO A 108 -5.54 -14.30 -3.15
CA PRO A 108 -6.27 -15.36 -2.45
C PRO A 108 -7.56 -14.89 -1.75
N ASP A 109 -7.60 -13.64 -1.28
CA ASP A 109 -8.77 -13.03 -0.65
C ASP A 109 -9.72 -12.36 -1.67
N GLY A 110 -9.45 -12.51 -2.97
CA GLY A 110 -10.26 -11.94 -4.04
C GLY A 110 -10.02 -10.45 -4.33
N ARG A 111 -9.04 -9.80 -3.71
CA ARG A 111 -8.69 -8.41 -3.99
C ARG A 111 -8.13 -8.28 -5.39
N MET A 112 -8.53 -7.23 -6.10
CA MET A 112 -8.02 -6.95 -7.44
C MET A 112 -6.69 -6.21 -7.37
N VAL A 113 -5.67 -6.77 -7.99
CA VAL A 113 -4.33 -6.21 -8.11
C VAL A 113 -4.03 -6.01 -9.59
N CYS A 114 -3.79 -4.75 -9.97
CA CYS A 114 -3.47 -4.35 -11.33
C CYS A 114 -1.97 -4.16 -11.49
N PHE A 115 -1.43 -4.61 -12.61
CA PHE A 115 -0.04 -4.38 -13.01
C PHE A 115 0.01 -3.68 -14.35
N GLY A 116 0.92 -2.71 -14.50
CA GLY A 116 1.06 -1.97 -15.75
C GLY A 116 2.33 -1.12 -15.77
N VAL A 117 2.60 -0.51 -16.88
CA VAL A 117 3.59 0.57 -17.01
C VAL A 117 2.84 1.87 -16.74
N ALA A 118 3.34 2.68 -15.82
CA ALA A 118 2.71 3.95 -15.50
C ALA A 118 2.79 4.94 -16.66
N LYS A 119 1.69 5.61 -16.96
CA LYS A 119 1.69 6.77 -17.82
C LYS A 119 2.53 7.89 -17.20
N PRO A 120 3.16 8.75 -17.99
CA PRO A 120 3.92 9.89 -17.46
C PRO A 120 3.09 10.76 -16.51
N ASP A 121 3.73 11.26 -15.47
CA ASP A 121 3.10 12.20 -14.54
C ASP A 121 2.66 13.47 -15.27
N LYS A 122 1.52 14.03 -14.88
CA LYS A 122 1.10 15.34 -15.37
C LYS A 122 2.14 16.39 -14.91
N PRO A 123 2.62 17.26 -15.81
CA PRO A 123 3.60 18.28 -15.43
C PRO A 123 3.03 19.23 -14.37
N GLY A 124 3.88 19.62 -13.41
CA GLY A 124 3.58 20.71 -12.48
C GLY A 124 2.73 20.34 -11.27
N ALA A 125 2.64 19.06 -10.91
CA ALA A 125 2.09 18.69 -9.61
C ALA A 125 2.89 19.39 -8.50
N LYS A 126 2.25 20.36 -7.83
CA LYS A 126 2.80 21.09 -6.67
C LYS A 126 2.13 20.53 -5.44
N GLY A 127 2.82 20.62 -4.32
CA GLY A 127 2.30 20.21 -3.02
C GLY A 127 3.41 19.58 -2.16
N ILE A 128 3.03 19.20 -0.97
CA ILE A 128 3.92 18.51 -0.05
C ILE A 128 4.40 17.21 -0.69
N GLN A 129 5.67 16.87 -0.54
CA GLN A 129 6.20 15.59 -1.05
C GLN A 129 5.63 14.45 -0.23
N GLY A 130 5.22 13.38 -0.89
CA GLY A 130 4.63 12.20 -0.26
C GLY A 130 4.15 11.22 -1.33
N PRO A 131 5.08 10.54 -2.05
CA PRO A 131 4.71 9.50 -3.01
C PRO A 131 3.95 8.37 -2.34
N THR A 132 3.09 7.69 -3.10
CA THR A 132 2.45 6.46 -2.63
C THR A 132 3.54 5.42 -2.34
N GLN A 133 3.51 4.77 -1.17
CA GLN A 133 4.58 3.89 -0.72
C GLN A 133 4.16 2.44 -0.64
N HIS A 134 3.28 2.09 0.31
CA HIS A 134 2.90 0.70 0.54
C HIS A 134 1.42 0.53 0.84
N LEU A 135 0.95 -0.71 0.73
CA LEU A 135 -0.41 -1.13 1.04
C LEU A 135 -0.36 -2.32 1.99
N THR A 136 -1.09 -2.24 3.07
CA THR A 136 -1.20 -3.32 4.05
C THR A 136 -2.60 -3.90 4.06
N TYR A 137 -2.69 -5.21 3.91
CA TYR A 137 -3.93 -5.96 3.93
C TYR A 137 -4.26 -6.50 5.33
N ALA A 138 -5.54 -6.67 5.57
CA ALA A 138 -6.09 -7.50 6.63
C ALA A 138 -6.58 -8.81 6.01
N SER A 139 -6.23 -9.96 6.61
CA SER A 139 -6.61 -11.29 6.15
C SER A 139 -6.73 -12.26 7.31
N GLU A 140 -7.51 -13.30 7.14
CA GLU A 140 -7.56 -14.44 8.06
C GLU A 140 -6.50 -15.51 7.73
N ASP A 141 -5.81 -15.39 6.59
CA ASP A 141 -4.78 -16.34 6.14
C ASP A 141 -3.53 -15.64 5.58
N VAL A 142 -2.64 -15.28 6.49
CA VAL A 142 -1.34 -14.65 6.12
C VAL A 142 -0.42 -15.66 5.41
N ALA A 143 -0.59 -16.96 5.64
CA ALA A 143 0.20 -17.96 4.94
C ALA A 143 -0.17 -18.04 3.45
N ALA A 144 -1.46 -18.02 3.13
CA ALA A 144 -1.91 -17.94 1.74
C ALA A 144 -1.43 -16.65 1.04
N PHE A 145 -1.38 -15.52 1.77
CA PHE A 145 -0.78 -14.28 1.26
C PHE A 145 0.70 -14.48 0.90
N VAL A 146 1.50 -15.08 1.78
CA VAL A 146 2.93 -15.34 1.54
C VAL A 146 3.11 -16.29 0.36
N ASP A 147 2.38 -17.40 0.32
CA ASP A 147 2.44 -18.35 -0.79
C ASP A 147 2.13 -17.71 -2.13
N PHE A 148 1.19 -16.76 -2.16
CA PHE A 148 0.81 -16.07 -3.37
C PHE A 148 1.82 -14.99 -3.78
N TYR A 149 2.08 -14.02 -2.91
CA TYR A 149 2.93 -12.88 -3.29
C TYR A 149 4.42 -13.29 -3.40
N VAL A 150 4.93 -14.09 -2.49
CA VAL A 150 6.33 -14.56 -2.54
C VAL A 150 6.46 -15.78 -3.46
N GLY A 151 5.64 -16.80 -3.27
CA GLY A 151 5.74 -18.06 -3.99
C GLY A 151 5.39 -17.92 -5.47
N LYS A 152 4.23 -17.33 -5.78
CA LYS A 152 3.73 -17.24 -7.16
C LYS A 152 4.17 -15.99 -7.90
N LEU A 153 4.13 -14.81 -7.28
CA LEU A 153 4.46 -13.56 -7.97
C LEU A 153 5.95 -13.18 -7.88
N GLY A 154 6.68 -13.74 -6.92
CA GLY A 154 8.12 -13.48 -6.76
C GLY A 154 8.44 -12.14 -6.11
N PHE A 155 7.62 -11.72 -5.12
CA PHE A 155 8.02 -10.72 -4.15
C PHE A 155 9.08 -11.32 -3.21
N GLN A 156 9.86 -10.48 -2.55
CA GLN A 156 10.79 -10.90 -1.51
C GLN A 156 10.12 -10.73 -0.14
N LEU A 157 10.17 -11.79 0.68
CA LEU A 157 9.79 -11.72 2.09
C LEU A 157 10.90 -11.03 2.87
N THR A 158 10.59 -9.94 3.54
CA THR A 158 11.57 -9.15 4.29
C THR A 158 11.51 -9.42 5.77
N ASP A 159 10.32 -9.38 6.37
CA ASP A 159 10.12 -9.63 7.79
C ASP A 159 8.84 -10.44 8.04
N ARG A 160 8.82 -11.15 9.19
CA ARG A 160 7.62 -11.81 9.73
C ARG A 160 7.43 -11.42 11.17
N VAL A 161 6.17 -11.31 11.59
CA VAL A 161 5.81 -11.28 13.01
C VAL A 161 5.15 -12.61 13.34
N LEU A 162 5.61 -13.25 14.39
CA LEU A 162 5.16 -14.59 14.77
C LEU A 162 4.46 -14.57 16.12
N HIS A 163 3.33 -15.27 16.21
CA HIS A 163 2.72 -15.66 17.47
C HIS A 163 3.66 -16.60 18.25
N GLU A 164 3.40 -16.76 19.55
CA GLU A 164 4.19 -17.68 20.40
C GLU A 164 4.17 -19.13 19.91
N ASP A 165 3.10 -19.54 19.24
CA ASP A 165 2.95 -20.86 18.63
C ASP A 165 3.59 -21.00 17.24
N GLY A 166 4.26 -19.96 16.76
CA GLY A 166 4.95 -19.92 15.47
C GLY A 166 4.06 -19.57 14.27
N ARG A 167 2.75 -19.37 14.44
CA ARG A 167 1.88 -18.89 13.34
C ARG A 167 2.22 -17.47 12.93
N LEU A 168 2.01 -17.15 11.66
CA LEU A 168 2.19 -15.81 11.14
C LEU A 168 1.10 -14.86 11.69
N ALA A 169 1.54 -13.82 12.39
CA ALA A 169 0.70 -12.66 12.72
C ALA A 169 0.80 -11.59 11.64
N THR A 170 1.97 -11.42 11.04
CA THR A 170 2.19 -10.46 9.96
C THR A 170 3.29 -10.95 9.03
N ALA A 171 3.17 -10.62 7.75
CA ALA A 171 4.23 -10.79 6.77
C ALA A 171 4.41 -9.50 5.96
N PHE A 172 5.67 -9.12 5.75
CA PHE A 172 6.07 -7.97 4.95
C PHE A 172 6.78 -8.44 3.69
N THR A 173 6.36 -7.94 2.54
CA THR A 173 6.93 -8.34 1.25
C THR A 173 7.27 -7.12 0.40
N THR A 174 8.39 -7.20 -0.32
CA THR A 174 8.81 -6.13 -1.20
C THR A 174 8.97 -6.57 -2.65
N SER A 175 8.78 -5.62 -3.55
CA SER A 175 9.07 -5.72 -4.97
C SER A 175 9.96 -4.58 -5.47
N ASN A 176 10.48 -3.76 -4.57
CA ASN A 176 11.41 -2.67 -4.86
C ASN A 176 12.56 -2.66 -3.82
N HIS A 177 13.18 -1.51 -3.56
CA HIS A 177 14.30 -1.37 -2.63
C HIS A 177 13.88 -1.08 -1.18
N GLU A 178 12.60 -0.75 -0.93
CA GLU A 178 12.10 -0.48 0.41
C GLU A 178 11.72 -1.76 1.13
N HIS A 179 11.64 -1.70 2.45
CA HIS A 179 11.33 -2.85 3.30
C HIS A 179 10.05 -3.58 2.87
N HIS A 180 9.00 -2.86 2.52
CA HIS A 180 7.79 -3.50 2.01
C HIS A 180 7.03 -2.61 1.02
N THR A 181 6.49 -3.27 0.02
CA THR A 181 5.54 -2.71 -0.95
C THR A 181 4.12 -3.14 -0.57
N ILE A 182 3.98 -4.40 -0.14
CA ILE A 182 2.71 -4.98 0.33
C ILE A 182 2.98 -5.78 1.60
N ALA A 183 2.14 -5.59 2.62
CA ALA A 183 2.14 -6.36 3.85
C ALA A 183 0.76 -6.96 4.13
N CYS A 184 0.71 -7.94 5.04
CA CYS A 184 -0.54 -8.55 5.46
C CYS A 184 -0.53 -8.82 6.97
N PHE A 185 -1.58 -8.35 7.66
CA PHE A 185 -1.85 -8.63 9.07
C PHE A 185 -2.92 -9.71 9.21
N TYR A 186 -2.67 -10.68 10.09
CA TYR A 186 -3.73 -11.55 10.57
C TYR A 186 -4.77 -10.73 11.31
N THR A 187 -6.01 -10.77 10.86
CA THR A 187 -7.10 -10.02 11.46
C THR A 187 -8.35 -10.89 11.50
N PRO A 188 -8.67 -11.48 12.67
CA PRO A 188 -9.82 -12.36 12.78
C PRO A 188 -11.13 -11.70 12.33
N GLY A 189 -11.90 -12.39 11.48
CA GLY A 189 -13.20 -11.94 10.99
C GLY A 189 -13.15 -10.76 10.01
N ARG A 190 -11.96 -10.37 9.52
CA ARG A 190 -11.85 -9.26 8.59
C ARG A 190 -10.89 -9.56 7.42
N VAL A 191 -11.41 -9.36 6.22
CA VAL A 191 -10.66 -9.35 4.98
C VAL A 191 -10.81 -7.98 4.32
N GLY A 192 -9.68 -7.36 3.91
CA GLY A 192 -9.73 -6.03 3.30
C GLY A 192 -8.37 -5.32 3.34
N VAL A 193 -8.43 -4.00 3.45
CA VAL A 193 -7.25 -3.15 3.67
C VAL A 193 -7.13 -2.84 5.17
N ASP A 194 -5.94 -2.95 5.71
CA ASP A 194 -5.60 -2.39 7.02
C ASP A 194 -5.32 -0.90 6.88
N HIS A 195 -4.33 -0.55 6.06
CA HIS A 195 -3.98 0.83 5.72
C HIS A 195 -3.25 0.91 4.37
N HIS A 196 -3.11 2.11 3.85
CA HIS A 196 -2.18 2.44 2.78
C HIS A 196 -1.33 3.63 3.21
N SER A 197 -0.14 3.77 2.62
CA SER A 197 0.87 4.69 3.12
C SER A 197 1.46 5.59 2.04
N TYR A 198 1.91 6.76 2.51
CA TYR A 198 2.63 7.77 1.74
C TYR A 198 3.98 8.07 2.39
N GLU A 199 5.02 8.21 1.56
CA GLU A 199 6.40 8.44 2.00
C GLU A 199 6.65 9.93 2.25
N ALA A 200 6.95 10.31 3.48
CA ALA A 200 7.35 11.68 3.83
C ALA A 200 8.86 11.92 3.66
N GLY A 201 9.67 10.87 3.71
CA GLY A 201 11.12 10.91 3.56
C GLY A 201 11.87 10.87 4.90
N GLU A 202 11.79 11.91 5.72
CA GLU A 202 12.47 12.01 7.01
C GLU A 202 11.62 12.68 8.08
N TRP A 203 12.10 12.65 9.34
CA TRP A 203 11.39 13.19 10.51
C TRP A 203 10.86 14.62 10.34
N ASN A 204 11.63 15.50 9.74
CA ASN A 204 11.22 16.89 9.55
C ASN A 204 9.94 17.01 8.70
N TYR A 205 9.76 16.14 7.71
CA TYR A 205 8.57 16.13 6.87
C TYR A 205 7.36 15.49 7.57
N ILE A 206 7.56 14.58 8.52
CA ILE A 206 6.45 14.11 9.39
C ILE A 206 5.87 15.30 10.17
N ARG A 207 6.72 16.17 10.72
CA ARG A 207 6.28 17.43 11.36
C ARG A 207 5.50 18.30 10.38
N ASP A 208 6.03 18.53 9.19
CA ASP A 208 5.38 19.39 8.18
C ASP A 208 4.02 18.82 7.75
N TRP A 209 3.89 17.48 7.66
CA TRP A 209 2.61 16.82 7.45
C TRP A 209 1.65 17.01 8.64
N CYS A 210 2.11 16.92 9.87
CA CYS A 210 1.29 17.19 11.05
C CYS A 210 0.77 18.63 11.07
N ASP A 211 1.63 19.62 10.74
CA ASP A 211 1.24 21.02 10.65
C ASP A 211 0.21 21.24 9.52
N HIS A 212 0.40 20.61 8.36
CA HIS A 212 -0.58 20.64 7.27
C HIS A 212 -1.94 20.07 7.68
N LEU A 213 -1.95 18.85 8.26
CA LEU A 213 -3.19 18.21 8.72
C LEU A 213 -3.94 19.08 9.76
N ALA A 214 -3.20 19.72 10.64
CA ALA A 214 -3.78 20.63 11.64
C ALA A 214 -4.47 21.84 11.00
N THR A 215 -4.01 22.35 9.85
CA THR A 215 -4.70 23.43 9.13
C THR A 215 -6.06 23.03 8.56
N HIS A 216 -6.30 21.73 8.44
CA HIS A 216 -7.56 21.13 7.99
C HIS A 216 -8.39 20.52 9.12
N ASP A 217 -8.06 20.79 10.39
CA ASP A 217 -8.69 20.22 11.58
C ASP A 217 -8.68 18.69 11.62
N ILE A 218 -7.67 18.05 10.99
CA ILE A 218 -7.51 16.60 10.94
C ILE A 218 -6.59 16.17 12.08
N GLN A 219 -7.12 15.36 13.00
CA GLN A 219 -6.38 14.83 14.13
C GLN A 219 -5.67 13.52 13.77
N LEU A 220 -4.50 13.29 14.39
CA LEU A 220 -3.82 12.01 14.30
C LEU A 220 -4.62 10.94 15.03
N SER A 221 -4.87 9.83 14.35
CA SER A 221 -5.49 8.66 14.96
C SER A 221 -4.47 7.83 15.76
N TRP A 222 -3.19 7.88 15.38
CA TRP A 222 -2.10 7.19 16.05
C TRP A 222 -0.74 7.78 15.65
N GLY A 223 0.22 7.75 16.58
CA GLY A 223 1.57 8.29 16.38
C GLY A 223 1.73 9.72 16.93
N PRO A 224 2.88 10.37 16.68
CA PRO A 224 4.05 9.82 16.01
C PRO A 224 4.66 8.62 16.74
N GLY A 225 5.16 7.66 15.98
CA GLY A 225 5.79 6.46 16.53
C GLY A 225 6.89 5.91 15.62
N ARG A 226 7.50 4.80 16.07
CA ARG A 226 8.50 4.06 15.28
C ARG A 226 8.18 2.58 15.31
N HIS A 227 8.03 1.96 14.13
CA HIS A 227 7.81 0.52 14.01
C HIS A 227 9.07 -0.30 14.33
N GLY A 228 8.90 -1.58 14.65
CA GLY A 228 9.98 -2.57 14.73
C GLY A 228 10.40 -3.00 13.33
N PRO A 229 9.58 -3.83 12.64
CA PRO A 229 9.78 -4.18 11.24
C PRO A 229 9.81 -2.93 10.37
N GLY A 230 10.77 -2.86 9.45
CA GLY A 230 10.95 -1.70 8.58
C GLY A 230 11.49 -0.43 9.25
N ASN A 231 11.50 -0.38 10.60
CA ASN A 231 12.06 0.71 11.41
C ASN A 231 11.58 2.13 11.03
N ASN A 232 10.47 2.26 10.29
CA ASN A 232 9.97 3.55 9.85
C ASN A 232 9.28 4.35 10.97
N LEU A 233 9.36 5.66 10.83
CA LEU A 233 8.53 6.61 11.54
C LEU A 233 7.13 6.60 10.96
N PHE A 234 6.13 6.87 11.77
CA PHE A 234 4.76 6.90 11.29
C PHE A 234 3.87 7.88 12.05
N ILE A 235 2.88 8.38 11.34
CA ILE A 235 1.63 8.92 11.87
C ILE A 235 0.47 8.31 11.10
N PHE A 236 -0.68 8.17 11.74
CA PHE A 236 -1.92 7.69 11.12
C PHE A 236 -3.02 8.72 11.25
N ILE A 237 -3.82 8.84 10.20
CA ILE A 237 -5.10 9.54 10.18
C ILE A 237 -6.19 8.58 9.70
N THR A 238 -7.44 8.96 9.91
CA THR A 238 -8.60 8.18 9.48
C THR A 238 -9.41 9.00 8.50
N ASP A 239 -9.74 8.43 7.34
CA ASP A 239 -10.60 9.08 6.36
C ASP A 239 -12.09 9.02 6.78
N PRO A 240 -13.00 9.73 6.09
CA PRO A 240 -14.43 9.75 6.44
C PRO A 240 -15.14 8.40 6.37
N ASP A 241 -14.63 7.44 5.62
CA ASP A 241 -15.17 6.09 5.52
C ASP A 241 -14.53 5.15 6.55
N GLY A 242 -13.55 5.65 7.32
CA GLY A 242 -12.84 4.91 8.36
C GLY A 242 -11.67 4.07 7.86
N ASN A 243 -11.14 4.33 6.65
CA ASN A 243 -9.87 3.76 6.25
C ASN A 243 -8.72 4.45 6.98
N TRP A 244 -7.68 3.69 7.27
CA TRP A 244 -6.46 4.21 7.85
C TRP A 244 -5.47 4.61 6.76
N ILE A 245 -4.91 5.81 6.92
CA ILE A 245 -3.86 6.36 6.06
C ILE A 245 -2.63 6.54 6.94
N GLU A 246 -1.53 5.96 6.54
CA GLU A 246 -0.23 6.17 7.16
C GLU A 246 0.56 7.22 6.38
N ILE A 247 1.23 8.11 7.10
CA ILE A 247 2.32 8.92 6.58
C ILE A 247 3.59 8.42 7.25
N SER A 248 4.47 7.86 6.44
CA SER A 248 5.65 7.11 6.86
C SER A 248 6.93 7.84 6.48
N ALA A 249 7.99 7.66 7.23
CA ALA A 249 9.31 8.17 6.89
C ALA A 249 10.41 7.21 7.35
N GLU A 250 11.56 7.29 6.73
CA GLU A 250 12.75 6.50 7.08
C GLU A 250 12.52 4.97 7.00
N LEU A 251 11.66 4.52 6.08
CA LEU A 251 11.47 3.09 5.87
C LEU A 251 12.78 2.44 5.43
N GLU A 252 13.14 1.33 6.07
CA GLU A 252 14.38 0.61 5.79
C GLU A 252 14.53 0.31 4.30
N VAL A 253 15.74 0.54 3.78
CA VAL A 253 16.12 0.14 2.42
C VAL A 253 16.82 -1.21 2.49
N ILE A 254 16.29 -2.20 1.79
CA ILE A 254 16.82 -3.55 1.73
C ILE A 254 17.85 -3.63 0.62
N TYR A 255 19.10 -3.91 0.98
CA TYR A 255 20.18 -4.20 0.03
C TYR A 255 20.43 -5.70 -0.08
N ASP A 256 20.84 -6.29 1.04
CA ASP A 256 21.19 -7.72 1.14
C ASP A 256 21.12 -8.14 2.61
N ARG A 257 19.99 -8.65 3.03
CA ARG A 257 19.82 -9.26 4.35
C ARG A 257 18.76 -10.35 4.31
N ASP A 258 18.90 -11.29 5.22
CA ASP A 258 17.92 -12.34 5.43
C ASP A 258 16.61 -11.81 6.00
N THR A 259 15.55 -12.60 5.82
CA THR A 259 14.25 -12.36 6.46
C THR A 259 14.41 -12.37 7.98
N MET A 260 13.85 -11.36 8.66
CA MET A 260 13.87 -11.27 10.12
C MET A 260 12.54 -11.73 10.71
N ASP A 261 12.64 -12.43 11.85
CA ASP A 261 11.49 -12.85 12.66
C ASP A 261 11.37 -11.95 13.89
N TRP A 262 10.16 -11.44 14.12
CA TRP A 262 9.80 -10.60 15.23
C TRP A 262 8.74 -11.29 16.10
N PRO A 263 8.80 -11.17 17.44
CA PRO A 263 7.71 -11.63 18.29
C PRO A 263 6.47 -10.76 18.13
N GLN A 264 5.28 -11.32 18.24
CA GLN A 264 4.05 -10.53 18.38
C GLN A 264 4.02 -9.87 19.76
N HIS A 265 4.50 -8.64 19.82
CA HIS A 265 4.62 -7.87 21.04
C HIS A 265 4.29 -6.39 20.76
N PRO A 266 3.69 -5.63 21.70
CA PRO A 266 3.41 -4.20 21.50
C PRO A 266 4.61 -3.38 21.01
N ARG A 267 5.80 -3.64 21.55
CA ARG A 267 7.05 -2.95 21.14
C ARG A 267 7.52 -3.28 19.72
N THR A 268 7.11 -4.40 19.17
CA THR A 268 7.34 -4.72 17.76
C THR A 268 6.54 -3.77 16.87
N LEU A 269 5.32 -3.43 17.29
CA LEU A 269 4.47 -2.55 16.51
C LEU A 269 4.78 -1.06 16.75
N ASN A 270 5.09 -0.66 18.00
CA ASN A 270 5.49 0.73 18.30
C ASN A 270 6.57 0.77 19.38
N LYS A 271 7.78 1.16 19.00
CA LYS A 271 8.92 1.27 19.92
C LYS A 271 8.80 2.47 20.86
N TRP A 272 8.10 3.54 20.47
CA TRP A 272 8.08 4.81 21.18
C TRP A 272 6.91 4.98 22.15
N GLY A 273 5.79 4.37 21.86
CA GLY A 273 4.55 4.60 22.60
C GLY A 273 3.62 3.41 22.61
N GLU A 274 2.35 3.70 22.81
CA GLU A 274 1.28 2.69 22.85
C GLU A 274 1.09 2.06 21.46
N ALA A 275 0.87 0.75 21.45
CA ALA A 275 0.59 0.00 20.24
C ALA A 275 -0.92 -0.22 20.09
N ILE A 276 -1.40 -0.09 18.86
CA ILE A 276 -2.76 -0.48 18.50
C ILE A 276 -2.65 -1.83 17.78
N LEU A 277 -2.88 -2.93 18.52
CA LEU A 277 -2.80 -4.28 18.01
C LEU A 277 -4.04 -4.60 17.14
N ARG A 278 -3.85 -5.35 16.03
CA ARG A 278 -4.91 -5.78 15.11
C ARG A 278 -5.42 -7.17 15.41
N SER A 279 -4.63 -7.96 16.11
CA SER A 279 -4.89 -9.38 16.44
C SER A 279 -4.64 -9.66 17.90
#